data_ea840b340469e1a063997940cb0dcf6b
#
_entry.id   ea840b340469e1a063997940cb0dcf6b
#
_cell.length_a   1.000
_cell.length_b   1.000
_cell.length_c   1.000
_cell.angle_alpha   90.00
_cell.angle_beta   90.00
_cell.angle_gamma   90.00
#
_symmetry.space_group_name_H-M   'P 1'
#
loop_
_entity.id
_entity.type
_entity.pdbx_description
1 polymer ?
#
loop_
_entity_poly.entity_id
_entity_poly.type
_entity_poly.pdbx_seq_one_letter_code
_entity_poly.pdbx_strand_id
1 'polypeptide(L)'
;LDTNVVVDYLNECEPFYEKARLLMIGGRVGEFELWISSSQVTDLAYILSNGGRASEVDAVMGQLRGLRTFVNVFAASEREVDVMLAVSWHDSEDYLLYEIALALRADALITRNQPDFPQGLVPVMNCDEFFQWMRDTHGLDYGEIEF
;
A
#
# COMPACT_ATOMS: atom_id res chain seq x y z
N LEU A 1 -0.71 -2.62 -0.89
CA LEU A 1 -0.70 -1.42 -0.04
C LEU A 1 -1.45 -0.29 -0.71
N ASP A 2 -2.22 0.48 0.05
CA ASP A 2 -2.78 1.75 -0.41
C ASP A 2 -1.70 2.85 -0.45
N THR A 3 -1.91 3.84 -1.31
CA THR A 3 -1.02 4.99 -1.52
C THR A 3 -0.73 5.73 -0.22
N ASN A 4 -1.73 5.92 0.65
CA ASN A 4 -1.56 6.62 1.93
C ASN A 4 -0.54 5.95 2.85
N VAL A 5 -0.45 4.63 2.88
CA VAL A 5 0.51 3.88 3.70
C VAL A 5 1.94 4.07 3.18
N VAL A 6 2.11 4.12 1.86
CA VAL A 6 3.42 4.37 1.25
C VAL A 6 3.88 5.81 1.50
N VAL A 7 2.97 6.78 1.40
CA VAL A 7 3.24 8.20 1.71
C VAL A 7 3.61 8.36 3.19
N ASP A 8 2.90 7.68 4.10
CA ASP A 8 3.21 7.71 5.54
C ASP A 8 4.65 7.28 5.83
N TYR A 9 5.11 6.26 5.12
CA TYR A 9 6.49 5.79 5.24
C TYR A 9 7.50 6.76 4.61
N LEU A 10 7.27 7.22 3.39
CA LEU A 10 8.25 8.02 2.65
C LEU A 10 8.36 9.46 3.14
N ASN A 11 7.27 10.02 3.68
CA ASN A 11 7.21 11.37 4.24
C ASN A 11 7.25 11.41 5.77
N GLU A 12 7.48 10.27 6.43
CA GLU A 12 7.55 10.15 7.88
C GLU A 12 6.33 10.78 8.59
N CYS A 13 5.12 10.46 8.10
CA CYS A 13 3.88 11.08 8.57
C CYS A 13 3.43 10.52 9.91
N GLU A 14 3.59 11.29 10.98
CA GLU A 14 3.06 10.93 12.29
C GLU A 14 1.51 11.08 12.36
N PRO A 15 0.83 10.23 13.14
CA PRO A 15 1.33 9.14 14.00
C PRO A 15 1.45 7.79 13.27
N PHE A 16 1.36 7.75 11.95
CA PHE A 16 1.27 6.52 11.15
C PHE A 16 2.64 5.95 10.75
N TYR A 17 3.68 6.78 10.79
CA TYR A 17 5.01 6.46 10.28
C TYR A 17 5.61 5.18 10.88
N GLU A 18 5.62 5.04 12.20
CA GLU A 18 6.26 3.92 12.86
C GLU A 18 5.70 2.56 12.42
N LYS A 19 4.37 2.45 12.26
CA LYS A 19 3.74 1.22 11.80
C LYS A 19 3.93 0.97 10.30
N ALA A 20 3.87 2.03 9.49
CA ALA A 20 4.20 1.94 8.06
C ALA A 20 5.66 1.53 7.86
N ARG A 21 6.60 2.10 8.64
CA ARG A 21 8.01 1.74 8.64
C ARG A 21 8.22 0.27 8.99
N LEU A 22 7.58 -0.22 10.06
CA LEU A 22 7.67 -1.63 10.46
C LEU A 22 7.17 -2.58 9.35
N LEU A 23 6.07 -2.23 8.68
CA LEU A 23 5.55 -2.98 7.53
C LEU A 23 6.56 -3.02 6.38
N MET A 24 7.20 -1.87 6.07
CA MET A 24 8.21 -1.80 5.01
C MET A 24 9.49 -2.58 5.36
N ILE A 25 9.89 -2.59 6.63
CA ILE A 25 11.01 -3.42 7.11
C ILE A 25 10.68 -4.90 6.90
N GLY A 26 9.48 -5.36 7.30
CA GLY A 26 9.03 -6.73 7.06
C GLY A 26 9.09 -7.14 5.59
N GLY A 27 8.67 -6.24 4.70
CA GLY A 27 8.81 -6.44 3.25
C GLY A 27 10.27 -6.53 2.79
N ARG A 28 11.14 -5.69 3.34
CA ARG A 28 12.57 -5.67 2.97
C ARG A 28 13.32 -6.91 3.44
N VAL A 29 12.98 -7.46 4.59
CA VAL A 29 13.60 -8.69 5.11
C VAL A 29 12.92 -9.98 4.62
N GLY A 30 11.83 -9.85 3.84
CA GLY A 30 11.15 -10.98 3.20
C GLY A 30 10.12 -11.68 4.09
N GLU A 31 9.66 -11.04 5.17
CA GLU A 31 8.54 -11.53 5.99
C GLU A 31 7.19 -11.40 5.26
N PHE A 32 7.06 -10.35 4.45
CA PHE A 32 5.87 -10.05 3.66
C PHE A 32 6.24 -9.80 2.20
N GLU A 33 5.36 -10.20 1.29
CA GLU A 33 5.39 -9.72 -0.09
C GLU A 33 4.52 -8.45 -0.20
N LEU A 34 5.16 -7.31 -0.35
CA LEU A 34 4.48 -6.03 -0.49
C LEU A 34 4.20 -5.72 -1.97
N TRP A 35 2.99 -5.25 -2.25
CA TRP A 35 2.53 -4.93 -3.59
C TRP A 35 1.83 -3.58 -3.65
N ILE A 36 2.06 -2.85 -4.73
CA ILE A 36 1.32 -1.65 -5.14
C ILE A 36 0.90 -1.80 -6.60
N SER A 37 -0.02 -0.97 -7.08
CA SER A 37 -0.37 -0.93 -8.50
C SER A 37 0.59 -0.04 -9.30
N SER A 38 0.63 -0.23 -10.61
CA SER A 38 1.41 0.64 -11.51
C SER A 38 0.87 2.08 -11.54
N SER A 39 -0.44 2.29 -11.37
CA SER A 39 -1.03 3.64 -11.26
C SER A 39 -0.54 4.35 -10.00
N GLN A 40 -0.48 3.66 -8.86
CA GLN A 40 0.03 4.24 -7.62
C GLN A 40 1.48 4.76 -7.74
N VAL A 41 2.31 4.17 -8.61
CA VAL A 41 3.68 4.68 -8.82
C VAL A 41 3.67 6.09 -9.37
N THR A 42 2.79 6.41 -10.33
CA THR A 42 2.65 7.77 -10.88
C THR A 42 2.00 8.73 -9.90
N ASP A 43 1.03 8.26 -9.13
CA ASP A 43 0.37 9.07 -8.10
C ASP A 43 1.35 9.42 -6.97
N LEU A 44 2.14 8.45 -6.51
CA LEU A 44 3.22 8.67 -5.54
C LEU A 44 4.24 9.68 -6.05
N ALA A 45 4.66 9.55 -7.32
CA ALA A 45 5.60 10.50 -7.93
C ALA A 45 5.03 11.92 -7.92
N TYR A 46 3.75 12.08 -8.22
CA TYR A 46 3.06 13.38 -8.22
C TYR A 46 2.89 13.95 -6.81
N ILE A 47 2.40 13.14 -5.87
CA ILE A 47 2.16 13.55 -4.48
C ILE A 47 3.47 13.94 -3.79
N LEU A 48 4.48 13.08 -3.85
CA LEU A 48 5.74 13.27 -3.15
C LEU A 48 6.56 14.45 -3.71
N SER A 49 6.38 14.77 -5.00
CA SER A 49 7.02 15.93 -5.63
C SER A 49 6.18 17.22 -5.55
N ASN A 50 5.20 17.26 -4.64
CA ASN A 50 4.31 18.42 -4.46
C ASN A 50 3.66 18.89 -5.78
N GLY A 51 3.07 17.95 -6.52
CA GLY A 51 2.40 18.21 -7.79
C GLY A 51 3.36 18.26 -9.00
N GLY A 52 4.44 17.50 -8.97
CA GLY A 52 5.40 17.42 -10.07
C GLY A 52 6.40 18.59 -10.09
N ARG A 53 6.74 19.15 -8.93
CA ARG A 53 7.70 20.24 -8.81
C ARG A 53 9.09 19.77 -9.25
N ALA A 54 9.64 20.39 -10.30
CA ALA A 54 10.87 19.97 -10.97
C ALA A 54 12.08 19.83 -10.02
N SER A 55 12.20 20.68 -8.99
CA SER A 55 13.28 20.62 -7.99
C SER A 55 13.23 19.39 -7.08
N GLU A 56 12.09 18.68 -7.02
CA GLU A 56 11.87 17.56 -6.12
C GLU A 56 11.84 16.21 -6.85
N VAL A 57 11.65 16.22 -8.17
CA VAL A 57 11.46 15.00 -8.97
C VAL A 57 12.61 14.01 -8.83
N ASP A 58 13.86 14.48 -8.91
CA ASP A 58 15.02 13.58 -8.87
C ASP A 58 15.14 12.85 -7.51
N ALA A 59 14.88 13.56 -6.41
CA ALA A 59 14.87 12.98 -5.07
C ALA A 59 13.75 11.93 -4.93
N VAL A 60 12.54 12.27 -5.39
CA VAL A 60 11.38 11.38 -5.37
C VAL A 60 11.63 10.13 -6.21
N MET A 61 12.18 10.26 -7.41
CA MET A 61 12.57 9.11 -8.24
C MET A 61 13.60 8.22 -7.54
N GLY A 62 14.50 8.81 -6.76
CA GLY A 62 15.44 8.06 -5.90
C GLY A 62 14.72 7.24 -4.83
N GLN A 63 13.76 7.85 -4.13
CA GLN A 63 12.94 7.17 -3.11
C GLN A 63 12.12 6.01 -3.73
N LEU A 64 11.47 6.24 -4.86
CA LEU A 64 10.67 5.22 -5.55
C LEU A 64 11.52 4.07 -6.08
N ARG A 65 12.73 4.35 -6.58
CA ARG A 65 13.68 3.28 -6.95
C ARG A 65 14.10 2.45 -5.73
N GLY A 66 14.32 3.09 -4.58
CA GLY A 66 14.60 2.40 -3.32
C GLY A 66 13.44 1.51 -2.89
N LEU A 67 12.20 2.02 -2.94
CA LEU A 67 11.00 1.27 -2.64
C LEU A 67 10.87 0.02 -3.53
N ARG A 68 11.14 0.15 -4.83
CA ARG A 68 11.07 -0.94 -5.83
C ARG A 68 12.04 -2.09 -5.57
N THR A 69 13.01 -1.94 -4.71
CA THR A 69 13.92 -3.05 -4.37
C THR A 69 13.25 -4.14 -3.54
N PHE A 70 12.13 -3.84 -2.88
CA PHE A 70 11.40 -4.77 -2.02
C PHE A 70 9.87 -4.69 -2.13
N VAL A 71 9.33 -3.70 -2.86
CA VAL A 71 7.89 -3.61 -3.15
C VAL A 71 7.63 -3.97 -4.60
N ASN A 72 6.74 -4.91 -4.83
CA ASN A 72 6.35 -5.37 -6.15
C ASN A 72 5.31 -4.43 -6.77
N VAL A 73 5.21 -4.45 -8.09
CA VAL A 73 4.23 -3.65 -8.84
C VAL A 73 3.34 -4.58 -9.66
N PHE A 74 2.04 -4.41 -9.54
CA PHE A 74 1.03 -5.07 -10.35
C PHE A 74 0.43 -4.09 -11.36
N ALA A 75 0.41 -4.46 -12.63
CA ALA A 75 -0.28 -3.69 -13.66
C ALA A 75 -1.71 -4.22 -13.81
N ALA A 76 -2.70 -3.36 -13.58
CA ALA A 76 -4.10 -3.71 -13.83
C ALA A 76 -4.31 -4.03 -15.32
N SER A 77 -5.01 -5.13 -15.58
CA SER A 77 -5.44 -5.51 -16.93
C SER A 77 -6.78 -4.86 -17.28
N GLU A 78 -7.20 -5.02 -18.55
CA GLU A 78 -8.53 -4.61 -18.98
C GLU A 78 -9.64 -5.19 -18.09
N ARG A 79 -9.44 -6.42 -17.58
CA ARG A 79 -10.43 -7.08 -16.73
C ARG A 79 -10.69 -6.30 -15.43
N GLU A 80 -9.66 -5.90 -14.69
CA GLU A 80 -9.83 -5.14 -13.45
C GLU A 80 -10.46 -3.78 -13.72
N VAL A 81 -10.07 -3.14 -14.82
CA VAL A 81 -10.65 -1.86 -15.26
C VAL A 81 -12.14 -2.03 -15.63
N ASP A 82 -12.50 -3.06 -16.39
CA ASP A 82 -13.90 -3.31 -16.79
C ASP A 82 -14.79 -3.60 -15.58
N VAL A 83 -14.29 -4.36 -14.60
CA VAL A 83 -15.03 -4.62 -13.35
C VAL A 83 -15.22 -3.32 -12.56
N MET A 84 -14.20 -2.49 -12.42
CA MET A 84 -14.30 -1.19 -11.77
C MET A 84 -15.31 -0.27 -12.47
N LEU A 85 -15.31 -0.23 -13.81
CA LEU A 85 -16.25 0.59 -14.60
C LEU A 85 -17.69 0.10 -14.52
N ALA A 86 -17.91 -1.20 -14.25
CA ALA A 86 -19.24 -1.79 -14.11
C ALA A 86 -19.90 -1.48 -12.75
N VAL A 87 -19.14 -0.95 -11.79
CA VAL A 87 -19.62 -0.68 -10.42
C VAL A 87 -19.64 0.82 -10.16
N SER A 88 -20.73 1.30 -9.57
CA SER A 88 -20.83 2.71 -9.13
C SER A 88 -20.28 2.83 -7.70
N TRP A 89 -18.97 2.70 -7.54
CA TRP A 89 -18.32 2.93 -6.26
C TRP A 89 -17.93 4.39 -6.11
N HIS A 90 -17.95 4.91 -4.88
CA HIS A 90 -17.70 6.34 -4.62
C HIS A 90 -16.24 6.77 -4.86
N ASP A 91 -15.29 5.83 -4.73
CA ASP A 91 -13.88 6.01 -5.08
C ASP A 91 -13.44 4.90 -6.04
N SER A 92 -13.22 5.27 -7.31
CA SER A 92 -12.86 4.30 -8.36
C SER A 92 -11.44 3.79 -8.20
N GLU A 93 -10.53 4.60 -7.64
CA GLU A 93 -9.14 4.21 -7.41
C GLU A 93 -9.08 3.13 -6.33
N ASP A 94 -9.78 3.32 -5.22
CA ASP A 94 -9.86 2.37 -4.13
C ASP A 94 -10.53 1.05 -4.58
N TYR A 95 -11.58 1.15 -5.41
CA TYR A 95 -12.21 -0.03 -5.96
C TYR A 95 -11.27 -0.81 -6.88
N LEU A 96 -10.53 -0.13 -7.76
CA LEU A 96 -9.55 -0.77 -8.63
C LEU A 96 -8.43 -1.43 -7.82
N LEU A 97 -7.95 -0.77 -6.77
CA LEU A 97 -6.94 -1.34 -5.88
C LEU A 97 -7.45 -2.61 -5.18
N TYR A 98 -8.71 -2.63 -4.78
CA TYR A 98 -9.35 -3.82 -4.22
C TYR A 98 -9.43 -4.98 -5.24
N GLU A 99 -9.80 -4.69 -6.50
CA GLU A 99 -9.81 -5.70 -7.57
C GLU A 99 -8.39 -6.25 -7.86
N ILE A 100 -7.38 -5.40 -7.79
CA ILE A 100 -5.98 -5.82 -7.89
C ILE A 100 -5.60 -6.74 -6.72
N ALA A 101 -6.01 -6.41 -5.50
CA ALA A 101 -5.78 -7.26 -4.33
C ALA A 101 -6.45 -8.64 -4.47
N LEU A 102 -7.66 -8.69 -5.05
CA LEU A 102 -8.32 -9.95 -5.41
C LEU A 102 -7.54 -10.74 -6.46
N ALA A 103 -7.08 -10.09 -7.53
CA ALA A 103 -6.31 -10.72 -8.60
C ALA A 103 -4.97 -11.31 -8.09
N LEU A 104 -4.32 -10.62 -7.17
CA LEU A 104 -3.11 -11.06 -6.49
C LEU A 104 -3.35 -12.18 -5.46
N ARG A 105 -4.61 -12.43 -5.07
CA ARG A 105 -4.97 -13.25 -3.90
C ARG A 105 -4.26 -12.76 -2.64
N ALA A 106 -4.24 -11.45 -2.45
CA ALA A 106 -3.59 -10.85 -1.31
C ALA A 106 -4.22 -11.32 0.01
N ASP A 107 -3.42 -11.55 1.03
CA ASP A 107 -3.90 -11.92 2.37
C ASP A 107 -4.57 -10.74 3.07
N ALA A 108 -4.16 -9.51 2.75
CA ALA A 108 -4.77 -8.29 3.25
C ALA A 108 -4.51 -7.10 2.31
N LEU A 109 -5.41 -6.12 2.31
CA LEU A 109 -5.21 -4.79 1.76
C LEU A 109 -4.99 -3.82 2.92
N ILE A 110 -3.87 -3.11 2.93
CA ILE A 110 -3.51 -2.22 4.03
C ILE A 110 -3.76 -0.77 3.63
N THR A 111 -4.59 -0.09 4.42
CA THR A 111 -5.01 1.30 4.22
C THR A 111 -5.32 1.99 5.54
N ARG A 112 -5.30 3.33 5.57
CA ARG A 112 -5.90 4.12 6.66
C ARG A 112 -7.39 4.37 6.46
N ASN A 113 -7.89 4.25 5.23
CA ASN A 113 -9.25 4.63 4.82
C ASN A 113 -10.13 3.40 4.58
N GLN A 114 -10.17 2.47 5.52
CA GLN A 114 -10.92 1.21 5.39
C GLN A 114 -12.37 1.37 4.91
N PRO A 115 -13.15 2.39 5.36
CA PRO A 115 -14.53 2.57 4.91
C PRO A 115 -14.68 2.86 3.41
N ASP A 116 -13.61 3.32 2.75
CA ASP A 116 -13.61 3.65 1.32
C ASP A 116 -13.48 2.42 0.43
N PHE A 117 -13.12 1.27 1.02
CA PHE A 117 -12.93 0.02 0.31
C PHE A 117 -14.13 -0.92 0.41
N PRO A 118 -14.36 -1.78 -0.62
CA PRO A 118 -15.36 -2.84 -0.55
C PRO A 118 -15.09 -3.81 0.61
N GLN A 119 -16.14 -4.34 1.19
CA GLN A 119 -16.06 -5.45 2.13
C GLN A 119 -16.23 -6.77 1.36
N GLY A 120 -15.31 -7.71 1.53
CA GLY A 120 -15.38 -8.96 0.76
C GLY A 120 -14.26 -9.96 1.09
N LEU A 121 -13.76 -10.61 0.06
CA LEU A 121 -12.83 -11.75 0.20
C LEU A 121 -11.44 -11.35 0.70
N VAL A 122 -10.97 -10.14 0.38
CA VAL A 122 -9.70 -9.64 0.89
C VAL A 122 -9.99 -8.76 2.11
N PRO A 123 -9.44 -9.11 3.29
CA PRO A 123 -9.55 -8.26 4.47
C PRO A 123 -8.90 -6.89 4.24
N VAL A 124 -9.59 -5.83 4.62
CA VAL A 124 -9.08 -4.45 4.56
C VAL A 124 -8.76 -4.00 5.97
N MET A 125 -7.50 -3.68 6.22
CA MET A 125 -6.96 -3.42 7.56
C MET A 125 -6.10 -2.15 7.56
N ASN A 126 -6.01 -1.47 8.70
CA ASN A 126 -4.91 -0.55 8.93
C ASN A 126 -3.65 -1.30 9.41
N CYS A 127 -2.53 -0.59 9.55
CA CYS A 127 -1.27 -1.23 9.96
C CYS A 127 -1.36 -1.86 11.38
N ASP A 128 -2.05 -1.21 12.33
CA ASP A 128 -2.19 -1.76 13.68
C ASP A 128 -3.01 -3.06 13.69
N GLU A 129 -4.11 -3.08 12.96
CA GLU A 129 -4.96 -4.27 12.81
C GLU A 129 -4.22 -5.40 12.10
N PHE A 130 -3.40 -5.09 11.09
CA PHE A 130 -2.58 -6.07 10.42
C PHE A 130 -1.57 -6.72 11.37
N PHE A 131 -0.85 -5.95 12.18
CA PHE A 131 0.10 -6.51 13.15
C PHE A 131 -0.61 -7.27 14.27
N GLN A 132 -1.80 -6.83 14.70
CA GLN A 132 -2.63 -7.60 15.63
C GLN A 132 -3.06 -8.94 15.01
N TRP A 133 -3.50 -8.93 13.76
CA TRP A 133 -3.88 -10.14 13.03
C TRP A 133 -2.69 -11.12 12.87
N MET A 134 -1.49 -10.61 12.58
CA MET A 134 -0.27 -11.42 12.51
C MET A 134 0.05 -12.10 13.85
N ARG A 135 -0.12 -11.36 14.95
CA ARG A 135 0.06 -11.90 16.31
C ARG A 135 -0.94 -13.02 16.60
N ASP A 136 -2.21 -12.76 16.35
CA ASP A 136 -3.30 -13.67 16.71
C ASP A 136 -3.34 -14.92 15.83
N THR A 137 -2.99 -14.78 14.54
CA THR A 137 -3.11 -15.86 13.55
C THR A 137 -1.81 -16.64 13.38
N HIS A 138 -0.66 -15.98 13.46
CA HIS A 138 0.66 -16.57 13.18
C HIS A 138 1.58 -16.61 14.40
N GLY A 139 1.20 -16.01 15.53
CA GLY A 139 2.00 -15.94 16.75
C GLY A 139 3.25 -15.06 16.60
N LEU A 140 3.24 -14.13 15.65
CA LEU A 140 4.36 -13.23 15.33
C LEU A 140 4.12 -11.85 15.95
N ASP A 141 4.92 -11.50 16.94
CA ASP A 141 4.86 -10.18 17.58
C ASP A 141 5.99 -9.28 17.08
N TYR A 142 5.63 -8.25 16.36
CA TYR A 142 6.57 -7.23 15.83
C TYR A 142 6.72 -6.03 16.77
N GLY A 143 5.98 -5.99 17.89
CA GLY A 143 6.01 -4.87 18.85
C GLY A 143 7.25 -4.84 19.73
N GLU A 144 8.02 -5.94 19.79
CA GLU A 144 9.24 -6.07 20.59
C GLU A 144 10.52 -5.79 19.79
N ILE A 145 10.42 -5.46 18.51
CA ILE A 145 11.59 -5.19 17.68
C ILE A 145 11.96 -3.70 17.82
N GLU A 146 12.95 -3.41 18.65
CA GLU A 146 13.62 -2.10 18.67
C GLU A 146 14.65 -2.04 17.52
N PHE A 147 14.52 -1.01 16.66
CA PHE A 147 15.41 -0.78 15.53
C PHE A 147 16.27 0.47 15.73
#